data_1b4c07b42d009236d55d95eca6cf9902
#
_entry.id   1b4c07b42d009236d55d95eca6cf9902
#
_cell.length_a   1.000
_cell.length_b   1.000
_cell.length_c   1.000
_cell.angle_alpha   90.00
_cell.angle_beta   90.00
_cell.angle_gamma   90.00
#
_symmetry.space_group_name_H-M   'P 1'
#
loop_
_entity.id
_entity.type
_entity.pdbx_description
1 polymer ?
#
loop_
_entity_poly.entity_id
_entity_poly.type
_entity_poly.pdbx_seq_one_letter_code
_entity_poly.pdbx_strand_id
1 'polypeptide(L)'
;IIREMWSIIESENISKKVVIDLFDGVETDLQEKVQINSKKDLLIYSYRVAGTVGLMMSKILRVKNKEAFKGAIDLGIAMQLTNIARDVNEDKNREREYIKPDFSSITKTIKESEIFYQKSFNSISSIPMRSRFSVLVARRVYMKIGDYILKQKNTENYNKAGKIYVPIFGKIIETFLSIFDFIKLLFVNEINHNNHLNHIILEEEINLNERV
;
A
#
# COMPACT_ATOMS: atom_id res chain seq x y z
N ILE A 1 24.22 12.26 -2.42
CA ILE A 1 22.89 11.68 -2.11
C ILE A 1 21.78 12.56 -2.68
N ILE A 2 21.58 13.84 -2.25
CA ILE A 2 20.48 14.70 -2.74
C ILE A 2 20.54 14.92 -4.26
N ARG A 3 21.73 15.24 -4.80
CA ARG A 3 21.91 15.41 -6.25
C ARG A 3 21.61 14.14 -7.04
N GLU A 4 22.05 13.00 -6.55
CA GLU A 4 21.80 11.69 -7.17
C GLU A 4 20.31 11.34 -7.14
N MET A 5 19.64 11.61 -6.02
CA MET A 5 18.18 11.44 -5.91
C MET A 5 17.45 12.30 -6.94
N TRP A 6 17.79 13.60 -7.05
CA TRP A 6 17.18 14.49 -8.04
C TRP A 6 17.47 14.05 -9.47
N SER A 7 18.68 13.56 -9.75
CA SER A 7 19.02 13.01 -11.07
C SER A 7 18.14 11.82 -11.43
N ILE A 8 17.83 10.94 -10.47
CA ILE A 8 16.91 9.81 -10.71
C ILE A 8 15.48 10.31 -10.91
N ILE A 9 15.00 11.25 -10.10
CA ILE A 9 13.67 11.84 -10.22
C ILE A 9 13.48 12.43 -11.63
N GLU A 10 14.45 13.15 -12.12
CA GLU A 10 14.41 13.76 -13.46
C GLU A 10 14.54 12.70 -14.57
N SER A 11 15.49 11.77 -14.46
CA SER A 11 15.74 10.75 -15.50
C SER A 11 14.58 9.78 -15.68
N GLU A 12 13.88 9.44 -14.61
CA GLU A 12 12.71 8.52 -14.63
C GLU A 12 11.37 9.28 -14.73
N ASN A 13 11.43 10.59 -15.02
CA ASN A 13 10.26 11.46 -15.20
C ASN A 13 9.25 11.34 -14.03
N ILE A 14 9.76 11.37 -12.80
CA ILE A 14 8.95 11.37 -11.59
C ILE A 14 8.45 12.80 -11.34
N SER A 15 7.14 12.99 -11.21
CA SER A 15 6.57 14.30 -10.92
C SER A 15 7.06 14.84 -9.58
N LYS A 16 7.50 16.10 -9.54
CA LYS A 16 7.87 16.78 -8.29
C LYS A 16 6.71 16.81 -7.29
N LYS A 17 5.46 16.84 -7.76
CA LYS A 17 4.27 16.78 -6.92
C LYS A 17 4.20 15.48 -6.11
N VAL A 18 4.63 14.34 -6.68
CA VAL A 18 4.68 13.05 -5.97
C VAL A 18 5.68 13.09 -4.82
N VAL A 19 6.82 13.75 -5.05
CA VAL A 19 7.85 13.91 -4.01
C VAL A 19 7.36 14.83 -2.90
N ILE A 20 6.66 15.91 -3.24
CA ILE A 20 6.04 16.82 -2.27
C ILE A 20 4.97 16.06 -1.47
N ASP A 21 4.07 15.33 -2.13
CA ASP A 21 3.05 14.53 -1.46
C ASP A 21 3.67 13.54 -0.45
N LEU A 22 4.82 12.91 -0.80
CA LEU A 22 5.54 12.05 0.15
C LEU A 22 6.06 12.83 1.37
N PHE A 23 6.67 14.00 1.15
CA PHE A 23 7.17 14.82 2.25
C PHE A 23 6.04 15.31 3.17
N ASP A 24 4.89 15.70 2.61
CA ASP A 24 3.70 16.06 3.40
C ASP A 24 3.23 14.89 4.28
N GLY A 25 3.34 13.66 3.78
CA GLY A 25 3.03 12.46 4.57
C GLY A 25 4.04 12.23 5.69
N VAL A 26 5.34 12.37 5.41
CA VAL A 26 6.41 12.24 6.41
C VAL A 26 6.33 13.35 7.46
N GLU A 27 6.00 14.58 7.06
CA GLU A 27 5.81 15.70 7.98
C GLU A 27 4.68 15.44 8.99
N THR A 28 3.62 14.76 8.55
CA THR A 28 2.55 14.31 9.47
C THR A 28 3.14 13.42 10.59
N ASP A 29 4.08 12.54 10.27
CA ASP A 29 4.70 11.64 11.26
C ASP A 29 5.73 12.32 12.17
N LEU A 30 6.14 13.55 11.86
CA LEU A 30 7.03 14.34 12.72
C LEU A 30 6.30 15.12 13.82
N GLN A 31 4.98 15.16 13.78
CA GLN A 31 4.17 15.80 14.81
C GLN A 31 4.29 15.04 16.14
N GLU A 32 4.25 15.74 17.25
CA GLU A 32 4.29 15.14 18.60
C GLU A 32 3.13 14.17 18.82
N LYS A 33 1.96 14.51 18.27
CA LYS A 33 0.76 13.68 18.31
C LYS A 33 0.10 13.63 16.93
N VAL A 34 -0.18 12.42 16.45
CA VAL A 34 -0.91 12.19 15.21
C VAL A 34 -2.27 11.60 15.54
N GLN A 35 -3.33 12.19 15.01
CA GLN A 35 -4.69 11.66 15.11
C GLN A 35 -5.43 11.81 13.78
N ILE A 36 -5.81 10.67 13.19
CA ILE A 36 -6.60 10.63 11.97
C ILE A 36 -8.05 10.31 12.33
N ASN A 37 -8.98 11.19 11.94
CA ASN A 37 -10.37 11.10 12.38
C ASN A 37 -11.36 10.66 11.29
N SER A 38 -10.94 10.66 10.03
CA SER A 38 -11.81 10.31 8.91
C SER A 38 -11.19 9.24 7.99
N LYS A 39 -12.05 8.52 7.27
CA LYS A 39 -11.60 7.61 6.21
C LYS A 39 -10.85 8.35 5.11
N LYS A 40 -11.28 9.55 4.77
CA LYS A 40 -10.62 10.38 3.75
C LYS A 40 -9.17 10.67 4.16
N ASP A 41 -8.96 11.18 5.37
CA ASP A 41 -7.63 11.51 5.86
C ASP A 41 -6.72 10.27 5.95
N LEU A 42 -7.29 9.11 6.35
CA LEU A 42 -6.57 7.84 6.37
C LEU A 42 -6.09 7.42 4.98
N LEU A 43 -6.94 7.57 3.97
CA LEU A 43 -6.58 7.24 2.59
C LEU A 43 -5.55 8.23 2.02
N ILE A 44 -5.70 9.53 2.28
CA ILE A 44 -4.75 10.56 1.88
C ILE A 44 -3.38 10.32 2.52
N TYR A 45 -3.34 10.06 3.82
CA TYR A 45 -2.12 9.71 4.52
C TYR A 45 -1.47 8.45 3.92
N SER A 46 -2.24 7.38 3.73
CA SER A 46 -1.75 6.13 3.15
C SER A 46 -1.22 6.31 1.72
N TYR A 47 -1.88 7.15 0.91
CA TYR A 47 -1.38 7.55 -0.40
C TYR A 47 -0.04 8.29 -0.25
N ARG A 48 0.02 9.32 0.61
CA ARG A 48 1.21 10.16 0.78
C ARG A 48 2.44 9.36 1.16
N VAL A 49 2.34 8.46 2.17
CA VAL A 49 3.50 7.72 2.69
C VAL A 49 3.82 6.42 1.94
N ALA A 50 2.89 5.88 1.15
CA ALA A 50 3.09 4.58 0.49
C ALA A 50 2.59 4.52 -0.94
N GLY A 51 1.46 5.13 -1.30
CA GLY A 51 0.99 5.21 -2.68
C GLY A 51 2.00 5.93 -3.58
N THR A 52 2.57 7.05 -3.12
CA THR A 52 3.65 7.79 -3.79
C THR A 52 4.87 6.91 -4.03
N VAL A 53 5.25 6.08 -3.04
CA VAL A 53 6.37 5.13 -3.16
C VAL A 53 6.06 4.07 -4.21
N GLY A 54 4.84 3.52 -4.24
CA GLY A 54 4.39 2.59 -5.27
C GLY A 54 4.51 3.20 -6.67
N LEU A 55 4.06 4.44 -6.84
CA LEU A 55 4.16 5.17 -8.11
C LEU A 55 5.62 5.41 -8.52
N MET A 56 6.46 5.91 -7.62
CA MET A 56 7.88 6.16 -7.91
C MET A 56 8.61 4.86 -8.27
N MET A 57 8.38 3.78 -7.53
CA MET A 57 8.96 2.47 -7.84
C MET A 57 8.52 1.95 -9.21
N SER A 58 7.27 2.14 -9.61
CA SER A 58 6.80 1.71 -10.92
C SER A 58 7.49 2.48 -12.06
N LYS A 59 7.77 3.77 -11.88
CA LYS A 59 8.54 4.58 -12.83
C LYS A 59 10.00 4.11 -12.91
N ILE A 60 10.66 3.88 -11.78
CA ILE A 60 12.03 3.32 -11.72
C ILE A 60 12.09 1.94 -12.39
N LEU A 61 11.06 1.12 -12.24
CA LEU A 61 10.93 -0.15 -12.96
C LEU A 61 10.52 0.00 -14.42
N ARG A 62 10.42 1.26 -14.92
CA ARG A 62 10.13 1.60 -16.33
C ARG A 62 8.79 1.06 -16.82
N VAL A 63 7.81 1.00 -15.96
CA VAL A 63 6.41 0.77 -16.34
C VAL A 63 5.96 1.94 -17.22
N LYS A 64 5.29 1.65 -18.34
CA LYS A 64 4.86 2.67 -19.32
C LYS A 64 3.35 2.90 -19.31
N ASN A 65 2.58 1.97 -18.80
CA ASN A 65 1.13 2.03 -18.82
C ASN A 65 0.63 2.94 -17.67
N LYS A 66 -0.08 4.01 -18.01
CA LYS A 66 -0.62 4.97 -17.05
C LYS A 66 -1.63 4.35 -16.08
N GLU A 67 -2.46 3.43 -16.54
CA GLU A 67 -3.41 2.72 -15.68
C GLU A 67 -2.68 1.83 -14.66
N ALA A 68 -1.52 1.29 -15.05
CA ALA A 68 -0.70 0.51 -14.12
C ALA A 68 -0.09 1.36 -13.00
N PHE A 69 0.14 2.65 -13.23
CA PHE A 69 0.59 3.56 -12.16
C PHE A 69 -0.47 3.73 -11.07
N LYS A 70 -1.75 3.82 -11.44
CA LYS A 70 -2.85 3.86 -10.45
C LYS A 70 -2.88 2.57 -9.62
N GLY A 71 -2.70 1.41 -10.24
CA GLY A 71 -2.58 0.15 -9.52
C GLY A 71 -1.34 0.03 -8.63
N ALA A 72 -0.22 0.69 -8.98
CA ALA A 72 0.95 0.77 -8.12
C ALA A 72 0.69 1.64 -6.88
N ILE A 73 -0.07 2.74 -7.03
CA ILE A 73 -0.57 3.56 -5.92
C ILE A 73 -1.44 2.70 -5.00
N ASP A 74 -2.38 1.96 -5.57
CA ASP A 74 -3.27 1.07 -4.81
C ASP A 74 -2.50 0.04 -3.99
N LEU A 75 -1.49 -0.58 -4.58
CA LEU A 75 -0.66 -1.55 -3.86
C LEU A 75 0.06 -0.91 -2.66
N GLY A 76 0.58 0.30 -2.83
CA GLY A 76 1.18 1.07 -1.75
C GLY A 76 0.18 1.35 -0.63
N ILE A 77 -1.01 1.87 -0.97
CA ILE A 77 -2.09 2.15 0.00
C ILE A 77 -2.50 0.86 0.73
N ALA A 78 -2.69 -0.25 0.00
CA ALA A 78 -3.06 -1.53 0.60
C ALA A 78 -2.05 -2.01 1.65
N MET A 79 -0.75 -1.92 1.33
CA MET A 79 0.32 -2.29 2.25
C MET A 79 0.34 -1.38 3.48
N GLN A 80 0.12 -0.08 3.31
CA GLN A 80 0.10 0.87 4.43
C GLN A 80 -1.10 0.66 5.34
N LEU A 81 -2.29 0.45 4.78
CA LEU A 81 -3.48 0.11 5.58
C LEU A 81 -3.26 -1.19 6.38
N THR A 82 -2.58 -2.17 5.80
CA THR A 82 -2.21 -3.41 6.50
C THR A 82 -1.23 -3.13 7.65
N ASN A 83 -0.22 -2.27 7.44
CA ASN A 83 0.70 -1.86 8.50
C ASN A 83 -0.03 -1.14 9.62
N ILE A 84 -0.88 -0.15 9.30
CA ILE A 84 -1.69 0.58 10.29
C ILE A 84 -2.55 -0.38 11.12
N ALA A 85 -3.22 -1.34 10.48
CA ALA A 85 -4.03 -2.33 11.18
C ALA A 85 -3.21 -3.31 12.02
N ARG A 86 -1.94 -3.57 11.67
CA ARG A 86 -1.02 -4.45 12.42
C ARG A 86 -0.40 -3.76 13.62
N ASP A 87 -0.09 -2.49 13.49
CA ASP A 87 0.81 -1.77 14.40
C ASP A 87 0.05 -0.85 15.39
N VAL A 88 -1.28 -0.96 15.52
CA VAL A 88 -2.13 -0.10 16.36
C VAL A 88 -1.60 0.09 17.79
N ASN A 89 -1.12 -0.98 18.43
CA ASN A 89 -0.58 -0.89 19.79
C ASN A 89 0.78 -0.19 19.83
N GLU A 90 1.63 -0.42 18.84
CA GLU A 90 2.94 0.21 18.72
C GLU A 90 2.81 1.70 18.40
N ASP A 91 1.89 2.05 17.51
CA ASP A 91 1.62 3.43 17.12
C ASP A 91 1.02 4.24 18.29
N LYS A 92 0.11 3.63 19.05
CA LYS A 92 -0.45 4.25 20.26
C LYS A 92 0.64 4.59 21.28
N ASN A 93 1.65 3.74 21.45
CA ASN A 93 2.78 4.00 22.35
C ASN A 93 3.68 5.15 21.87
N ARG A 94 3.53 5.55 20.61
CA ARG A 94 4.23 6.68 19.98
C ARG A 94 3.35 7.92 19.80
N GLU A 95 2.24 8.00 20.52
CA GLU A 95 1.23 9.08 20.41
C GLU A 95 0.63 9.20 18.98
N ARG A 96 0.50 8.07 18.27
CA ARG A 96 -0.05 8.00 16.92
C ARG A 96 -1.31 7.16 16.90
N GLU A 97 -2.42 7.76 16.48
CA GLU A 97 -3.71 7.11 16.32
C GLU A 97 -4.22 7.31 14.89
N TYR A 98 -3.81 6.41 13.99
CA TYR A 98 -4.30 6.40 12.61
C TYR A 98 -5.71 5.80 12.50
N ILE A 99 -6.06 4.86 13.38
CA ILE A 99 -7.39 4.27 13.53
C ILE A 99 -7.68 4.03 15.01
N LYS A 100 -8.96 3.93 15.37
CA LYS A 100 -9.35 3.60 16.75
C LYS A 100 -8.77 2.24 17.18
N PRO A 101 -8.29 2.10 18.42
CA PRO A 101 -7.66 0.86 18.91
C PRO A 101 -8.69 -0.20 19.32
N ASP A 102 -9.67 -0.45 18.45
CA ASP A 102 -10.69 -1.49 18.62
C ASP A 102 -10.69 -2.46 17.42
N PHE A 103 -11.08 -3.70 17.66
CA PHE A 103 -11.03 -4.76 16.66
C PHE A 103 -11.98 -4.53 15.48
N SER A 104 -13.05 -3.76 15.65
CA SER A 104 -13.96 -3.39 14.58
C SER A 104 -13.26 -2.46 13.58
N SER A 105 -12.57 -1.43 14.08
CA SER A 105 -11.78 -0.50 13.27
C SER A 105 -10.62 -1.21 12.54
N ILE A 106 -9.91 -2.10 13.25
CA ILE A 106 -8.85 -2.94 12.67
C ILE A 106 -9.40 -3.80 11.53
N THR A 107 -10.51 -4.50 11.77
CA THR A 107 -11.17 -5.35 10.76
C THR A 107 -11.63 -4.55 9.55
N LYS A 108 -12.20 -3.36 9.77
CA LYS A 108 -12.64 -2.47 8.69
C LYS A 108 -11.45 -2.02 7.83
N THR A 109 -10.33 -1.68 8.46
CA THR A 109 -9.11 -1.25 7.76
C THR A 109 -8.50 -2.40 6.93
N ILE A 110 -8.48 -3.64 7.45
CA ILE A 110 -8.04 -4.81 6.66
C ILE A 110 -8.97 -5.05 5.47
N LYS A 111 -10.28 -5.01 5.64
CA LYS A 111 -11.22 -5.16 4.53
C LYS A 111 -11.05 -4.07 3.46
N GLU A 112 -10.74 -2.85 3.90
CA GLU A 112 -10.42 -1.77 2.97
C GLU A 112 -9.14 -2.05 2.19
N SER A 113 -8.08 -2.54 2.87
CA SER A 113 -6.83 -2.90 2.21
C SER A 113 -7.02 -4.02 1.16
N GLU A 114 -7.92 -4.98 1.41
CA GLU A 114 -8.25 -6.05 0.45
C GLU A 114 -8.78 -5.51 -0.87
N ILE A 115 -9.62 -4.46 -0.84
CA ILE A 115 -10.15 -3.80 -2.05
C ILE A 115 -8.97 -3.25 -2.89
N PHE A 116 -8.04 -2.56 -2.26
CA PHE A 116 -6.86 -2.02 -2.93
C PHE A 116 -5.92 -3.12 -3.46
N TYR A 117 -5.72 -4.22 -2.72
CA TYR A 117 -4.98 -5.38 -3.20
C TYR A 117 -5.62 -6.00 -4.44
N GLN A 118 -6.94 -6.11 -4.48
CA GLN A 118 -7.66 -6.67 -5.64
C GLN A 118 -7.51 -5.75 -6.86
N LYS A 119 -7.67 -4.43 -6.68
CA LYS A 119 -7.57 -3.45 -7.77
C LYS A 119 -6.15 -3.34 -8.34
N SER A 120 -5.12 -3.49 -7.51
CA SER A 120 -3.72 -3.43 -7.94
C SER A 120 -3.25 -4.66 -8.74
N PHE A 121 -3.96 -5.80 -8.66
CA PHE A 121 -3.43 -7.09 -9.12
C PHE A 121 -3.03 -7.09 -10.59
N ASN A 122 -3.95 -6.72 -11.49
CA ASN A 122 -3.70 -6.76 -12.93
C ASN A 122 -2.59 -5.79 -13.35
N SER A 123 -2.44 -4.67 -12.66
CA SER A 123 -1.42 -3.65 -12.94
C SER A 123 0.01 -4.18 -12.75
N ILE A 124 0.19 -5.22 -11.93
CA ILE A 124 1.49 -5.87 -11.73
C ILE A 124 1.99 -6.53 -13.03
N SER A 125 1.10 -6.86 -13.99
CA SER A 125 1.50 -7.40 -15.29
C SER A 125 2.35 -6.43 -16.12
N SER A 126 2.26 -5.11 -15.86
CA SER A 126 3.11 -4.09 -16.51
C SER A 126 4.53 -4.03 -15.96
N ILE A 127 4.79 -4.63 -14.82
CA ILE A 127 6.15 -4.67 -14.23
C ILE A 127 7.00 -5.64 -15.04
N PRO A 128 8.29 -5.30 -15.34
CA PRO A 128 9.19 -6.22 -16.01
C PRO A 128 9.25 -7.59 -15.32
N MET A 129 9.27 -8.67 -16.11
CA MET A 129 9.17 -10.05 -15.62
C MET A 129 10.14 -10.37 -14.46
N ARG A 130 11.36 -9.81 -14.52
CA ARG A 130 12.41 -10.02 -13.50
C ARG A 130 12.00 -9.54 -12.12
N SER A 131 11.22 -8.45 -12.02
CA SER A 131 10.79 -7.85 -10.76
C SER A 131 9.35 -8.22 -10.39
N ARG A 132 8.55 -8.68 -11.36
CA ARG A 132 7.13 -8.99 -11.17
C ARG A 132 6.90 -10.04 -10.09
N PHE A 133 7.67 -11.11 -10.10
CA PHE A 133 7.53 -12.20 -9.12
C PHE A 133 7.76 -11.71 -7.68
N SER A 134 8.78 -10.89 -7.46
CA SER A 134 9.08 -10.34 -6.13
C SER A 134 7.94 -9.45 -5.60
N VAL A 135 7.32 -8.65 -6.49
CA VAL A 135 6.17 -7.82 -6.13
C VAL A 135 4.95 -8.67 -5.78
N LEU A 136 4.70 -9.77 -6.52
CA LEU A 136 3.63 -10.72 -6.21
C LEU A 136 3.83 -11.39 -4.86
N VAL A 137 5.05 -11.85 -4.55
CA VAL A 137 5.38 -12.43 -3.26
C VAL A 137 5.14 -11.42 -2.14
N ALA A 138 5.63 -10.19 -2.29
CA ALA A 138 5.42 -9.14 -1.30
C ALA A 138 3.92 -8.87 -1.08
N ARG A 139 3.15 -8.70 -2.17
CA ARG A 139 1.70 -8.51 -2.11
C ARG A 139 1.02 -9.64 -1.32
N ARG A 140 1.30 -10.91 -1.63
CA ARG A 140 0.69 -12.06 -0.95
C ARG A 140 1.05 -12.15 0.51
N VAL A 141 2.32 -11.93 0.85
CA VAL A 141 2.79 -11.95 2.24
C VAL A 141 2.10 -10.85 3.05
N TYR A 142 1.96 -9.64 2.49
CA TYR A 142 1.26 -8.55 3.17
C TYR A 142 -0.24 -8.84 3.35
N MET A 143 -0.93 -9.34 2.33
CA MET A 143 -2.32 -9.80 2.45
C MET A 143 -2.44 -10.85 3.57
N LYS A 144 -1.47 -11.76 3.66
CA LYS A 144 -1.45 -12.81 4.68
C LYS A 144 -1.32 -12.26 6.11
N ILE A 145 -0.65 -11.12 6.31
CA ILE A 145 -0.67 -10.42 7.61
C ILE A 145 -2.12 -10.10 8.00
N GLY A 146 -2.91 -9.56 7.06
CA GLY A 146 -4.34 -9.28 7.28
C GLY A 146 -5.11 -10.51 7.75
N ASP A 147 -4.93 -11.66 7.10
CA ASP A 147 -5.55 -12.93 7.52
C ASP A 147 -5.18 -13.30 8.97
N TYR A 148 -3.92 -13.12 9.37
CA TYR A 148 -3.48 -13.42 10.73
C TYR A 148 -4.04 -12.44 11.76
N ILE A 149 -4.21 -11.17 11.38
CA ILE A 149 -4.87 -10.16 12.22
C ILE A 149 -6.34 -10.56 12.44
N LEU A 150 -7.08 -10.88 11.37
CA LEU A 150 -8.50 -11.24 11.47
C LEU A 150 -8.75 -12.52 12.28
N LYS A 151 -7.78 -13.44 12.32
CA LYS A 151 -7.85 -14.66 13.16
C LYS A 151 -7.89 -14.37 14.66
N GLN A 152 -7.52 -13.17 15.11
CA GLN A 152 -7.55 -12.82 16.54
C GLN A 152 -8.97 -12.64 17.08
N LYS A 153 -9.95 -12.31 16.22
CA LYS A 153 -11.39 -12.24 16.48
C LYS A 153 -11.85 -11.14 17.44
N ASN A 154 -11.00 -10.64 18.33
CA ASN A 154 -11.32 -9.58 19.28
C ASN A 154 -10.07 -8.79 19.70
N THR A 155 -10.30 -7.64 20.33
CA THR A 155 -9.23 -6.71 20.76
C THR A 155 -8.30 -7.35 21.81
N GLU A 156 -8.82 -8.16 22.72
CA GLU A 156 -8.02 -8.79 23.76
C GLU A 156 -6.99 -9.76 23.18
N ASN A 157 -7.41 -10.64 22.27
CA ASN A 157 -6.51 -11.57 21.61
C ASN A 157 -5.51 -10.84 20.71
N TYR A 158 -5.95 -9.79 19.99
CA TYR A 158 -5.07 -8.95 19.19
C TYR A 158 -3.97 -8.31 20.04
N ASN A 159 -4.33 -7.74 21.19
CA ASN A 159 -3.38 -7.13 22.11
C ASN A 159 -2.40 -8.16 22.71
N LYS A 160 -2.90 -9.36 23.06
CA LYS A 160 -2.06 -10.46 23.59
C LYS A 160 -1.10 -11.02 22.55
N ALA A 161 -1.47 -11.04 21.27
CA ALA A 161 -0.63 -11.54 20.18
C ALA A 161 0.61 -10.67 19.93
N GLY A 162 0.59 -9.40 20.36
CA GLY A 162 1.64 -8.45 20.04
C GLY A 162 1.73 -8.16 18.55
N LYS A 163 2.94 -7.91 18.04
CA LYS A 163 3.13 -7.63 16.61
C LYS A 163 2.97 -8.89 15.77
N ILE A 164 1.99 -8.89 14.89
CA ILE A 164 1.60 -10.06 14.09
C ILE A 164 2.46 -10.15 12.83
N TYR A 165 3.11 -11.30 12.63
CA TYR A 165 3.93 -11.61 11.48
C TYR A 165 3.48 -12.89 10.78
N VAL A 166 3.76 -12.98 9.50
CA VAL A 166 3.65 -14.25 8.76
C VAL A 166 4.86 -15.12 9.12
N PRO A 167 4.67 -16.32 9.71
CA PRO A 167 5.77 -17.21 10.02
C PRO A 167 6.48 -17.68 8.75
N ILE A 168 7.73 -18.13 8.89
CA ILE A 168 8.57 -18.49 7.73
C ILE A 168 7.90 -19.52 6.82
N PHE A 169 7.24 -20.51 7.39
CA PHE A 169 6.49 -21.52 6.63
C PHE A 169 5.34 -20.90 5.83
N GLY A 170 4.63 -19.94 6.42
CA GLY A 170 3.59 -19.18 5.71
C GLY A 170 4.17 -18.36 4.55
N LYS A 171 5.34 -17.72 4.73
CA LYS A 171 6.01 -17.00 3.65
C LYS A 171 6.42 -17.94 2.50
N ILE A 172 6.89 -19.15 2.80
CA ILE A 172 7.22 -20.15 1.79
C ILE A 172 5.96 -20.53 0.99
N ILE A 173 4.84 -20.82 1.67
CA ILE A 173 3.56 -21.13 1.01
C ILE A 173 3.14 -19.98 0.08
N GLU A 174 3.14 -18.73 0.59
CA GLU A 174 2.72 -17.58 -0.22
C GLU A 174 3.69 -17.35 -1.40
N THR A 175 4.97 -17.67 -1.25
CA THR A 175 5.93 -17.64 -2.36
C THR A 175 5.57 -18.65 -3.45
N PHE A 176 5.24 -19.90 -3.09
CA PHE A 176 4.80 -20.90 -4.06
C PHE A 176 3.47 -20.50 -4.74
N LEU A 177 2.51 -19.99 -3.97
CA LEU A 177 1.24 -19.52 -4.51
C LEU A 177 1.41 -18.32 -5.45
N SER A 178 2.45 -17.52 -5.29
CA SER A 178 2.78 -16.43 -6.19
C SER A 178 3.15 -16.89 -7.61
N ILE A 179 3.55 -18.15 -7.79
CA ILE A 179 3.78 -18.75 -9.11
C ILE A 179 2.47 -18.79 -9.90
N PHE A 180 1.37 -19.19 -9.26
CA PHE A 180 0.06 -19.21 -9.92
C PHE A 180 -0.42 -17.80 -10.28
N ASP A 181 -0.19 -16.82 -9.40
CA ASP A 181 -0.51 -15.43 -9.70
C ASP A 181 0.35 -14.89 -10.84
N PHE A 182 1.63 -15.26 -10.88
CA PHE A 182 2.53 -14.91 -11.98
C PHE A 182 2.03 -15.47 -13.32
N ILE A 183 1.64 -16.76 -13.34
CA ILE A 183 1.07 -17.39 -14.53
C ILE A 183 -0.22 -16.69 -14.96
N LYS A 184 -1.14 -16.37 -14.03
CA LYS A 184 -2.37 -15.62 -14.34
C LYS A 184 -2.07 -14.29 -15.03
N LEU A 185 -1.04 -13.58 -14.57
CA LEU A 185 -0.65 -12.28 -15.14
C LEU A 185 -0.04 -12.38 -16.55
N LEU A 186 0.37 -13.56 -17.02
CA LEU A 186 0.80 -13.75 -18.41
C LEU A 186 -0.37 -13.67 -19.41
N PHE A 187 -1.59 -13.86 -18.95
CA PHE A 187 -2.82 -13.82 -19.76
C PHE A 187 -3.60 -12.51 -19.62
N VAL A 188 -3.07 -11.52 -18.91
CA VAL A 188 -3.68 -10.19 -18.82
C VAL A 188 -3.32 -9.38 -20.06
N ASN A 189 -4.31 -9.16 -20.96
CA ASN A 189 -4.12 -8.44 -22.20
C ASN A 189 -4.30 -6.93 -22.05
N GLU A 190 -5.24 -6.50 -21.20
CA GLU A 190 -5.53 -5.09 -20.98
C GLU A 190 -5.51 -4.75 -19.49
N ILE A 191 -4.96 -3.59 -19.18
CA ILE A 191 -4.97 -3.05 -17.83
C ILE A 191 -5.88 -1.84 -17.85
N ASN A 192 -7.10 -2.04 -17.37
CA ASN A 192 -8.06 -0.98 -17.11
C ASN A 192 -8.18 -0.84 -15.59
N HIS A 193 -7.68 0.28 -15.07
CA HIS A 193 -7.88 0.61 -13.67
C HIS A 193 -9.21 1.33 -13.52
N ASN A 194 -10.25 0.55 -13.19
CA ASN A 194 -11.54 1.14 -12.87
C ASN A 194 -11.43 1.88 -11.54
N ASN A 195 -11.64 3.21 -11.58
CA ASN A 195 -11.75 4.00 -10.37
C ASN A 195 -12.84 3.42 -9.47
N HIS A 196 -12.51 3.16 -8.22
CA HIS A 196 -13.46 2.75 -7.21
C HIS A 196 -13.74 3.93 -6.25
N LEU A 197 -14.75 3.78 -5.39
CA LEU A 197 -15.18 4.84 -4.48
C LEU A 197 -14.02 5.47 -3.68
N ASN A 198 -13.02 4.67 -3.30
CA ASN A 198 -11.85 5.18 -2.57
C ASN A 198 -10.94 6.08 -3.41
N HIS A 199 -10.84 5.84 -4.73
CA HIS A 199 -10.16 6.75 -5.64
C HIS A 199 -10.90 8.08 -5.77
N ILE A 200 -12.22 8.07 -5.84
CA ILE A 200 -13.03 9.28 -5.86
C ILE A 200 -12.75 10.11 -4.60
N ILE A 201 -12.69 9.46 -3.42
CA ILE A 201 -12.37 10.13 -2.16
C ILE A 201 -10.95 10.74 -2.19
N LEU A 202 -9.98 10.06 -2.78
CA LEU A 202 -8.62 10.58 -2.94
C LEU A 202 -8.58 11.75 -3.93
N GLU A 203 -9.28 11.63 -5.06
CA GLU A 203 -9.30 12.62 -6.13
C GLU A 203 -10.00 13.94 -5.74
N GLU A 204 -10.79 13.95 -4.67
CA GLU A 204 -11.32 15.19 -4.10
C GLU A 204 -10.22 16.14 -3.62
N GLU A 205 -9.04 15.66 -3.28
CA GLU A 205 -7.92 16.46 -2.79
C GLU A 205 -6.64 16.28 -3.61
N ILE A 206 -6.43 15.10 -4.15
CA ILE A 206 -5.22 14.75 -4.89
C ILE A 206 -5.57 14.40 -6.33
N ASN A 207 -5.18 15.27 -7.26
CA ASN A 207 -5.35 14.98 -8.68
C ASN A 207 -4.35 13.90 -9.12
N LEU A 208 -4.76 12.63 -9.09
CA LEU A 208 -3.91 11.51 -9.47
C LEU A 208 -3.43 11.59 -10.93
N ASN A 209 -4.23 12.19 -11.83
CA ASN A 209 -3.84 12.32 -13.23
C ASN A 209 -2.66 13.29 -13.46
N GLU A 210 -2.40 14.19 -12.52
CA GLU A 210 -1.22 15.06 -12.54
C GLU A 210 0.03 14.40 -11.95
N ARG A 211 -0.11 13.26 -11.28
CA ARG A 211 0.97 12.52 -10.63
C ARG A 211 1.49 11.37 -11.49
N VAL A 212 0.63 10.76 -12.31
CA VAL A 212 0.97 9.60 -13.15
C VAL A 212 1.57 9.96 -14.52
#